data_21143b09e9d0ec482cd129662b02d069
#
_entry.id   21143b09e9d0ec482cd129662b02d069
#
_cell.length_a   1.000
_cell.length_b   1.000
_cell.length_c   1.000
_cell.angle_alpha   90.00
_cell.angle_beta   90.00
_cell.angle_gamma   90.00
#
_symmetry.space_group_name_H-M   'P 1'
#
loop_
_entity.id
_entity.type
_entity.pdbx_description
1 polymer ?
#
loop_
_entity_poly.entity_id
_entity_poly.type
_entity_poly.pdbx_seq_one_letter_code
_entity_poly.pdbx_strand_id
1 'polypeptide(L)'
;MTGSNLKKRIEAIVTNPPKVNLHLSKRAGLVLAGLVAIATPAILGITDQSELRAQTQAAPKQDISGTWQGKLSLPQAPNGELRLVFKITTADGGALKALVYAIDRDPTPFGATSITLKGSTLQVSIQLLQSVFEGTLGGDGNTITGKWTQGANALPLNLVRATDQTAWAIPESPPSRVRMPADAKPEFAVATIKPSRPDAPRGGYGIRGNDVTTTNVTVNWMIKLAYNVHANQISGGPSWLDSERYDTVGRPDTPGEPSRDQMKLMIRKLLVDRFQLKFHTEKKELPVYAMVVARNGPKLAVSAADPDAFPGIGFGREPGVISLVGRNTGLNGVANGLQSNILDKPVVDQTGLTGRYDFQLRFAPDATQLANFGGVEANSADLNLPPDIFTAFEQQLGLKLQATKAVVDVMVIDMIEKPSAN
;
A
#
# COMPACT_ATOMS: atom_id res chain seq x y z
N MET A 1 45.37 9.89 17.06
CA MET A 1 44.80 10.54 18.25
C MET A 1 43.30 10.45 18.15
N THR A 2 42.45 9.77 18.91
CA THR A 2 42.66 9.00 20.12
C THR A 2 41.32 8.32 20.44
N GLY A 3 41.24 7.00 20.29
CA GLY A 3 40.05 6.19 20.67
C GLY A 3 39.90 5.94 22.19
N SER A 4 40.75 6.55 23.03
CA SER A 4 40.79 6.30 24.49
C SER A 4 39.81 7.17 25.31
N ASN A 5 39.26 8.24 24.71
CA ASN A 5 38.40 9.18 25.46
C ASN A 5 36.92 8.80 25.50
N LEU A 6 36.48 8.00 24.52
CA LEU A 6 35.04 7.58 24.46
C LEU A 6 34.75 6.47 25.47
N LYS A 7 35.68 5.52 25.64
CA LYS A 7 35.53 4.42 26.59
C LYS A 7 35.46 4.87 28.05
N LYS A 8 36.28 5.87 28.43
CA LYS A 8 36.23 6.48 29.78
C LYS A 8 34.97 7.28 30.05
N ARG A 9 34.37 7.88 29.02
CA ARG A 9 33.09 8.60 29.19
C ARG A 9 31.87 7.66 29.33
N ILE A 10 31.92 6.51 28.67
CA ILE A 10 30.85 5.50 28.78
C ILE A 10 30.93 4.80 30.14
N GLU A 11 32.11 4.47 30.64
CA GLU A 11 32.28 3.89 31.99
C GLU A 11 31.85 4.83 33.12
N ALA A 12 32.04 6.13 32.99
CA ALA A 12 31.63 7.12 33.97
C ALA A 12 30.09 7.28 34.03
N ILE A 13 29.37 7.02 32.95
CA ILE A 13 27.89 7.10 32.91
C ILE A 13 27.25 5.83 33.47
N VAL A 14 27.91 4.69 33.29
CA VAL A 14 27.38 3.38 33.77
C VAL A 14 27.59 3.17 35.26
N THR A 15 28.67 3.75 35.83
CA THR A 15 29.04 3.58 37.25
C THR A 15 28.41 4.59 38.20
N ASN A 16 27.79 5.68 37.70
CA ASN A 16 27.19 6.70 38.55
C ASN A 16 25.92 7.30 37.93
N PRO A 17 24.76 6.60 38.02
CA PRO A 17 23.52 7.15 37.52
C PRO A 17 23.12 8.38 38.35
N PRO A 18 22.69 9.50 37.73
CA PRO A 18 22.26 10.68 38.46
C PRO A 18 21.03 10.38 39.32
N LYS A 19 21.18 10.60 40.63
CA LYS A 19 20.04 10.53 41.59
C LYS A 19 19.13 11.72 41.32
N VAL A 20 17.98 11.48 40.70
CA VAL A 20 16.92 12.47 40.56
C VAL A 20 16.20 12.56 41.92
N ASN A 21 16.53 13.59 42.70
CA ASN A 21 15.79 13.97 43.89
C ASN A 21 14.47 14.68 43.48
N LEU A 22 13.38 13.92 43.55
CA LEU A 22 12.05 14.49 43.48
C LEU A 22 11.66 15.16 44.80
N HIS A 23 11.53 16.47 44.79
CA HIS A 23 11.12 17.27 45.92
C HIS A 23 9.76 16.78 46.49
N LEU A 24 9.72 16.70 47.83
CA LEU A 24 8.61 16.17 48.66
C LEU A 24 7.27 16.93 48.52
N SER A 25 7.25 18.07 47.81
CA SER A 25 6.05 18.91 47.63
C SER A 25 5.01 18.38 46.68
N LYS A 26 5.31 17.36 45.84
CA LYS A 26 4.36 16.74 44.90
C LYS A 26 3.67 15.47 45.40
N ARG A 27 4.00 15.02 46.62
CA ARG A 27 3.32 13.87 47.25
C ARG A 27 2.17 14.25 48.19
N ALA A 28 2.01 15.54 48.51
CA ALA A 28 0.92 16.01 49.34
C ALA A 28 -0.41 16.29 48.59
N GLY A 29 -0.36 16.34 47.24
CA GLY A 29 -1.54 16.62 46.42
C GLY A 29 -2.42 15.40 46.08
N LEU A 30 -1.95 14.16 46.38
CA LEU A 30 -2.66 12.93 45.98
C LEU A 30 -3.36 12.22 47.16
N VAL A 31 -3.23 12.71 48.38
CA VAL A 31 -3.86 12.13 49.60
C VAL A 31 -5.08 12.95 50.10
N LEU A 32 -5.34 14.14 49.53
CA LEU A 32 -6.45 14.99 49.98
C LEU A 32 -7.73 14.86 49.11
N ALA A 33 -7.76 13.99 48.12
CA ALA A 33 -8.92 13.70 47.28
C ALA A 33 -9.76 12.49 47.74
N GLY A 34 -9.39 11.85 48.86
CA GLY A 34 -9.99 10.61 49.35
C GLY A 34 -10.80 10.70 50.63
N LEU A 35 -10.99 11.87 51.24
CA LEU A 35 -11.62 11.99 52.59
C LEU A 35 -12.62 13.13 52.73
N VAL A 36 -13.54 13.27 51.76
CA VAL A 36 -14.76 14.07 51.96
C VAL A 36 -15.97 13.29 51.46
N ALA A 37 -16.31 12.27 52.18
CA ALA A 37 -17.62 11.62 52.07
C ALA A 37 -17.84 10.75 53.33
N ILE A 38 -18.13 11.34 54.47
CA ILE A 38 -18.98 10.77 55.55
C ILE A 38 -19.12 11.90 56.61
N ALA A 39 -20.19 12.66 56.50
CA ALA A 39 -20.83 13.25 57.66
C ALA A 39 -22.29 13.56 57.27
N THR A 40 -23.15 12.64 57.64
CA THR A 40 -24.60 12.87 57.73
C THR A 40 -24.92 13.66 58.98
N PRO A 41 -25.85 14.60 58.94
CA PRO A 41 -26.77 14.81 60.03
C PRO A 41 -28.20 14.39 59.64
N ALA A 42 -28.74 13.48 60.42
CA ALA A 42 -30.15 13.19 60.49
C ALA A 42 -30.87 14.39 61.12
N ILE A 43 -31.81 15.01 60.41
CA ILE A 43 -32.91 15.79 61.02
C ILE A 43 -34.18 15.47 60.23
N LEU A 44 -35.15 15.08 61.02
CA LEU A 44 -36.51 14.67 60.71
C LEU A 44 -37.32 15.72 59.91
N GLY A 45 -38.13 15.25 59.00
CA GLY A 45 -39.52 15.59 58.97
C GLY A 45 -40.04 16.45 57.82
N ILE A 46 -41.00 15.81 57.15
CA ILE A 46 -42.16 16.38 56.45
C ILE A 46 -42.02 16.59 54.95
N THR A 47 -42.57 15.60 54.25
CA THR A 47 -43.41 15.61 53.02
C THR A 47 -43.20 16.75 52.00
N ASP A 48 -42.64 16.42 50.87
CA ASP A 48 -43.39 16.39 49.58
C ASP A 48 -42.62 15.63 48.54
N GLN A 49 -43.21 14.57 47.99
CA GLN A 49 -42.62 13.79 46.93
C GLN A 49 -42.86 14.53 45.61
N SER A 50 -41.91 15.34 45.24
CA SER A 50 -41.74 15.75 43.84
C SER A 50 -40.52 15.04 43.33
N GLU A 51 -40.71 13.95 42.57
CA GLU A 51 -39.67 13.20 41.86
C GLU A 51 -38.84 14.10 40.96
N LEU A 52 -37.72 14.64 41.48
CA LEU A 52 -36.62 15.11 40.64
C LEU A 52 -35.90 13.88 40.08
N ARG A 53 -36.49 13.20 39.09
CA ARG A 53 -35.76 12.41 38.13
C ARG A 53 -34.79 13.35 37.46
N ALA A 54 -33.54 13.38 37.89
CA ALA A 54 -32.47 13.83 37.05
C ALA A 54 -32.48 12.95 35.79
N GLN A 55 -33.21 13.37 34.78
CA GLN A 55 -33.06 12.86 33.42
C GLN A 55 -31.62 13.19 33.06
N THR A 56 -30.75 12.20 33.10
CA THR A 56 -29.52 12.23 32.36
C THR A 56 -29.94 12.26 30.91
N GLN A 57 -30.15 13.46 30.40
CA GLN A 57 -30.43 13.72 28.98
C GLN A 57 -29.16 13.29 28.26
N ALA A 58 -29.15 12.05 27.72
CA ALA A 58 -28.12 11.62 26.81
C ALA A 58 -27.99 12.69 25.75
N ALA A 59 -26.82 13.30 25.65
CA ALA A 59 -26.57 14.30 24.62
C ALA A 59 -27.07 13.76 23.26
N PRO A 60 -27.81 14.55 22.48
CA PRO A 60 -28.38 14.08 21.23
C PRO A 60 -27.25 13.50 20.40
N LYS A 61 -27.42 12.27 19.95
CA LYS A 61 -26.44 11.56 19.13
C LYS A 61 -26.30 12.38 17.85
N GLN A 62 -25.20 13.12 17.73
CA GLN A 62 -24.94 13.97 16.56
C GLN A 62 -24.86 13.08 15.32
N ASP A 63 -25.79 13.28 14.40
CA ASP A 63 -25.79 12.55 13.13
C ASP A 63 -24.76 13.19 12.18
N ILE A 64 -23.69 12.44 11.89
CA ILE A 64 -22.66 12.82 10.93
C ILE A 64 -22.82 12.11 9.59
N SER A 65 -23.88 11.33 9.42
CA SER A 65 -24.16 10.70 8.12
C SER A 65 -24.43 11.75 7.06
N GLY A 66 -24.10 11.42 5.81
CA GLY A 66 -24.23 12.32 4.68
C GLY A 66 -22.92 12.53 3.92
N THR A 67 -22.92 13.51 3.04
CA THR A 67 -21.79 13.88 2.21
C THR A 67 -21.06 15.08 2.80
N TRP A 68 -19.75 14.95 2.95
CA TRP A 68 -18.87 16.01 3.42
C TRP A 68 -17.79 16.29 2.38
N GLN A 69 -17.39 17.52 2.21
CA GLN A 69 -16.42 17.90 1.19
C GLN A 69 -15.44 18.94 1.70
N GLY A 70 -14.20 18.87 1.25
CA GLY A 70 -13.13 19.78 1.65
C GLY A 70 -11.95 19.72 0.70
N LYS A 71 -11.09 20.74 0.77
CA LYS A 71 -9.90 20.88 -0.04
C LYS A 71 -8.67 20.67 0.80
N LEU A 72 -7.76 19.82 0.29
CA LEU A 72 -6.45 19.57 0.87
C LEU A 72 -5.40 20.29 0.02
N SER A 73 -4.63 21.21 0.61
CA SER A 73 -3.54 21.89 -0.11
C SER A 73 -2.38 20.94 -0.33
N LEU A 74 -2.11 20.62 -1.60
CA LEU A 74 -1.05 19.73 -2.03
C LEU A 74 -0.36 20.34 -3.26
N PRO A 75 0.94 20.70 -3.18
CA PRO A 75 1.66 21.30 -4.31
C PRO A 75 1.67 20.45 -5.59
N GLN A 76 1.57 19.11 -5.44
CA GLN A 76 1.57 18.18 -6.56
C GLN A 76 0.16 17.92 -7.15
N ALA A 77 -0.89 18.47 -6.54
CA ALA A 77 -2.24 18.34 -7.07
C ALA A 77 -2.50 19.35 -8.20
N PRO A 78 -3.43 19.08 -9.11
CA PRO A 78 -3.89 20.07 -10.07
C PRO A 78 -4.32 21.35 -9.32
N ASN A 79 -3.81 22.50 -9.76
CA ASN A 79 -4.05 23.81 -9.11
C ASN A 79 -3.60 23.92 -7.63
N GLY A 80 -2.69 23.04 -7.16
CA GLY A 80 -2.20 23.05 -5.78
C GLY A 80 -3.18 22.55 -4.72
N GLU A 81 -4.37 22.11 -5.11
CA GLU A 81 -5.43 21.63 -4.22
C GLU A 81 -5.97 20.27 -4.68
N LEU A 82 -6.30 19.42 -3.71
CA LEU A 82 -6.98 18.15 -3.94
C LEU A 82 -8.36 18.19 -3.27
N ARG A 83 -9.43 18.02 -4.04
CA ARG A 83 -10.78 17.96 -3.51
C ARG A 83 -11.08 16.56 -2.98
N LEU A 84 -11.49 16.50 -1.72
CA LEU A 84 -11.88 15.29 -1.03
C LEU A 84 -13.39 15.30 -0.74
N VAL A 85 -14.04 14.17 -0.99
CA VAL A 85 -15.45 13.96 -0.64
C VAL A 85 -15.53 12.73 0.27
N PHE A 86 -16.16 12.89 1.43
CA PHE A 86 -16.42 11.82 2.39
C PHE A 86 -17.90 11.49 2.35
N LYS A 87 -18.27 10.27 1.99
CA LYS A 87 -19.64 9.75 2.16
C LYS A 87 -19.69 8.91 3.42
N ILE A 88 -20.36 9.42 4.46
CA ILE A 88 -20.51 8.76 5.74
C ILE A 88 -21.91 8.17 5.82
N THR A 89 -22.02 6.91 6.15
CA THR A 89 -23.29 6.19 6.29
C THR A 89 -23.33 5.44 7.61
N THR A 90 -24.52 5.27 8.15
CA THR A 90 -24.76 4.43 9.33
C THR A 90 -25.24 3.06 8.84
N ALA A 91 -24.52 1.99 9.21
CA ALA A 91 -24.91 0.63 8.91
C ALA A 91 -25.92 0.11 9.94
N ASP A 92 -26.55 -1.03 9.66
CA ASP A 92 -27.40 -1.75 10.58
C ASP A 92 -26.65 -1.99 11.90
N GLY A 93 -27.25 -1.64 13.03
CA GLY A 93 -26.60 -1.69 14.35
C GLY A 93 -25.88 -0.40 14.75
N GLY A 94 -25.96 0.69 13.96
CA GLY A 94 -25.45 2.01 14.33
C GLY A 94 -23.95 2.21 14.12
N ALA A 95 -23.27 1.27 13.46
CA ALA A 95 -21.88 1.39 13.09
C ALA A 95 -21.71 2.37 11.91
N LEU A 96 -20.72 3.26 12.02
CA LEU A 96 -20.41 4.21 10.95
C LEU A 96 -19.54 3.54 9.87
N LYS A 97 -19.79 3.89 8.61
CA LYS A 97 -18.93 3.56 7.45
C LYS A 97 -18.61 4.83 6.70
N ALA A 98 -17.42 4.91 6.13
CA ALA A 98 -17.03 6.04 5.29
C ALA A 98 -16.35 5.58 4.00
N LEU A 99 -16.68 6.27 2.92
CA LEU A 99 -15.98 6.21 1.64
C LEU A 99 -15.37 7.58 1.37
N VAL A 100 -14.11 7.62 1.03
CA VAL A 100 -13.37 8.87 0.74
C VAL A 100 -12.94 8.88 -0.71
N TYR A 101 -13.30 9.93 -1.43
CA TYR A 101 -13.01 10.13 -2.85
C TYR A 101 -12.02 11.27 -3.02
N ALA A 102 -10.98 11.07 -3.81
CA ALA A 102 -10.04 12.10 -4.24
C ALA A 102 -10.39 12.50 -5.69
N ILE A 103 -11.45 13.28 -5.85
CA ILE A 103 -12.16 13.47 -7.13
C ILE A 103 -11.33 14.09 -8.26
N ASP A 104 -10.21 14.73 -7.94
CA ASP A 104 -9.29 15.31 -8.93
C ASP A 104 -8.23 14.31 -9.42
N ARG A 105 -8.15 13.12 -8.82
CA ARG A 105 -7.16 12.07 -9.17
C ARG A 105 -7.80 10.82 -9.73
N ASP A 106 -8.65 10.20 -8.94
CA ASP A 106 -9.29 8.93 -9.26
C ASP A 106 -10.67 8.90 -8.61
N PRO A 107 -11.75 8.67 -9.36
CA PRO A 107 -13.10 8.57 -8.83
C PRO A 107 -13.33 7.33 -7.95
N THR A 108 -12.39 6.37 -7.95
CA THR A 108 -12.50 5.16 -7.12
C THR A 108 -12.38 5.51 -5.63
N PRO A 109 -13.37 5.18 -4.79
CA PRO A 109 -13.33 5.50 -3.37
C PRO A 109 -12.34 4.65 -2.60
N PHE A 110 -11.79 5.23 -1.55
CA PHE A 110 -11.09 4.53 -0.50
C PHE A 110 -12.06 4.24 0.66
N GLY A 111 -12.26 2.97 0.99
CA GLY A 111 -13.00 2.60 2.19
C GLY A 111 -12.22 2.96 3.46
N ALA A 112 -12.88 3.59 4.42
CA ALA A 112 -12.28 3.79 5.73
C ALA A 112 -12.10 2.44 6.43
N THR A 113 -10.90 2.19 6.96
CA THR A 113 -10.60 1.02 7.79
C THR A 113 -11.29 1.12 9.15
N SER A 114 -11.40 2.34 9.66
CA SER A 114 -12.16 2.65 10.86
C SER A 114 -12.71 4.07 10.80
N ILE A 115 -13.89 4.27 11.39
CA ILE A 115 -14.49 5.58 11.62
C ILE A 115 -15.11 5.60 13.01
N THR A 116 -14.79 6.62 13.79
CA THR A 116 -15.32 6.81 15.14
C THR A 116 -15.71 8.26 15.38
N LEU A 117 -16.83 8.45 16.07
CA LEU A 117 -17.22 9.75 16.61
C LEU A 117 -17.27 9.64 18.13
N LYS A 118 -16.42 10.40 18.82
CA LYS A 118 -16.39 10.49 20.30
C LYS A 118 -16.67 11.94 20.71
N GLY A 119 -17.85 12.18 21.28
CA GLY A 119 -18.33 13.55 21.46
C GLY A 119 -18.43 14.23 20.10
N SER A 120 -17.72 15.35 19.94
CA SER A 120 -17.62 16.09 18.67
C SER A 120 -16.39 15.68 17.82
N THR A 121 -15.53 14.80 18.29
CA THR A 121 -14.30 14.43 17.57
C THR A 121 -14.57 13.25 16.64
N LEU A 122 -14.46 13.51 15.33
CA LEU A 122 -14.50 12.51 14.26
C LEU A 122 -13.08 12.07 13.93
N GLN A 123 -12.86 10.75 13.88
CA GLN A 123 -11.63 10.17 13.36
C GLN A 123 -11.96 9.16 12.25
N VAL A 124 -11.32 9.31 11.09
CA VAL A 124 -11.45 8.42 9.94
C VAL A 124 -10.07 7.93 9.55
N SER A 125 -9.84 6.64 9.60
CA SER A 125 -8.55 6.02 9.24
C SER A 125 -8.69 5.27 7.93
N ILE A 126 -7.72 5.46 7.03
CA ILE A 126 -7.61 4.73 5.77
C ILE A 126 -6.22 4.06 5.75
N GLN A 127 -6.17 2.82 6.19
CA GLN A 127 -4.91 2.09 6.33
C GLN A 127 -4.18 1.95 4.98
N LEU A 128 -4.93 1.75 3.90
CA LEU A 128 -4.36 1.66 2.55
C LEU A 128 -3.55 2.89 2.13
N LEU A 129 -3.91 4.08 2.64
CA LEU A 129 -3.20 5.34 2.40
C LEU A 129 -2.29 5.73 3.56
N GLN A 130 -2.23 4.91 4.62
CA GLN A 130 -1.60 5.28 5.91
C GLN A 130 -2.04 6.68 6.37
N SER A 131 -3.32 6.98 6.19
CA SER A 131 -3.88 8.30 6.43
C SER A 131 -4.91 8.27 7.52
N VAL A 132 -4.94 9.35 8.31
CA VAL A 132 -5.95 9.58 9.33
C VAL A 132 -6.47 11.01 9.16
N PHE A 133 -7.77 11.15 9.03
CA PHE A 133 -8.45 12.43 9.25
C PHE A 133 -8.92 12.49 10.69
N GLU A 134 -8.60 13.55 11.39
CA GLU A 134 -9.09 13.87 12.71
C GLU A 134 -9.64 15.30 12.73
N GLY A 135 -10.91 15.45 13.09
CA GLY A 135 -11.56 16.76 13.08
C GLY A 135 -12.65 16.89 14.13
N THR A 136 -12.98 18.12 14.49
CA THR A 136 -14.01 18.47 15.44
C THR A 136 -15.24 18.99 14.71
N LEU A 137 -16.37 18.36 14.96
CA LEU A 137 -17.67 18.79 14.46
C LEU A 137 -18.07 20.10 15.11
N GLY A 138 -18.40 21.09 14.31
CA GLY A 138 -18.90 22.38 14.77
C GLY A 138 -20.27 22.29 15.41
N GLY A 139 -20.60 23.25 16.24
CA GLY A 139 -21.90 23.32 16.91
C GLY A 139 -23.09 23.48 15.96
N ASP A 140 -22.84 23.89 14.72
CA ASP A 140 -23.80 23.97 13.62
C ASP A 140 -24.15 22.63 13.00
N GLY A 141 -23.37 21.56 13.31
CA GLY A 141 -23.53 20.21 12.73
C GLY A 141 -23.18 20.13 11.24
N ASN A 142 -22.66 21.22 10.63
CA ASN A 142 -22.42 21.31 9.19
C ASN A 142 -20.96 21.56 8.82
N THR A 143 -20.09 21.76 9.80
CA THR A 143 -18.66 21.97 9.60
C THR A 143 -17.84 21.00 10.43
N ILE A 144 -16.72 20.50 9.91
CA ILE A 144 -15.73 19.72 10.66
C ILE A 144 -14.37 20.36 10.39
N THR A 145 -13.77 20.96 11.42
CA THR A 145 -12.44 21.54 11.35
C THR A 145 -11.43 20.51 11.80
N GLY A 146 -10.44 20.22 10.97
CA GLY A 146 -9.50 19.15 11.28
C GLY A 146 -8.21 19.15 10.48
N LYS A 147 -7.55 18.01 10.54
CA LYS A 147 -6.29 17.74 9.85
C LYS A 147 -6.32 16.38 9.20
N TRP A 148 -5.68 16.29 8.03
CA TRP A 148 -5.37 15.07 7.34
C TRP A 148 -3.91 14.74 7.58
N THR A 149 -3.64 13.59 8.18
CA THR A 149 -2.28 13.12 8.44
C THR A 149 -1.98 11.94 7.52
N GLN A 150 -0.86 12.00 6.80
CA GLN A 150 -0.36 10.91 5.96
C GLN A 150 1.14 10.73 6.19
N GLY A 151 1.53 9.60 6.80
CA GLY A 151 2.90 9.41 7.27
C GLY A 151 3.30 10.47 8.30
N ALA A 152 4.39 11.19 8.04
CA ALA A 152 4.86 12.29 8.89
C ALA A 152 4.18 13.64 8.59
N ASN A 153 3.42 13.75 7.50
CA ASN A 153 2.84 15.01 7.06
C ASN A 153 1.42 15.17 7.62
N ALA A 154 1.17 16.30 8.27
CA ALA A 154 -0.16 16.70 8.72
C ALA A 154 -0.55 18.01 8.01
N LEU A 155 -1.68 18.00 7.31
CA LEU A 155 -2.19 19.12 6.53
C LEU A 155 -3.57 19.52 7.04
N PRO A 156 -3.90 20.80 7.14
CA PRO A 156 -5.23 21.25 7.49
C PRO A 156 -6.26 20.73 6.47
N LEU A 157 -7.36 20.21 6.95
CA LEU A 157 -8.50 19.81 6.14
C LEU A 157 -9.80 20.15 6.87
N ASN A 158 -10.52 21.10 6.35
CA ASN A 158 -11.84 21.44 6.85
C ASN A 158 -12.89 20.86 5.92
N LEU A 159 -13.88 20.19 6.50
CA LEU A 159 -14.99 19.60 5.76
C LEU A 159 -16.26 20.42 6.02
N VAL A 160 -17.04 20.57 4.97
CA VAL A 160 -18.38 21.19 5.02
C VAL A 160 -19.38 20.14 4.56
N ARG A 161 -20.52 20.07 5.23
CA ARG A 161 -21.61 19.19 4.83
C ARG A 161 -22.16 19.67 3.48
N ALA A 162 -22.19 18.77 2.51
CA ALA A 162 -22.75 19.05 1.21
C ALA A 162 -24.26 18.83 1.20
N THR A 163 -24.97 19.70 0.52
CA THR A 163 -26.37 19.53 0.14
C THR A 163 -26.45 19.08 -1.33
N ASP A 164 -27.62 18.68 -1.80
CA ASP A 164 -27.82 18.31 -3.21
C ASP A 164 -27.42 19.44 -4.19
N GLN A 165 -27.50 20.70 -3.73
CA GLN A 165 -27.14 21.87 -4.52
C GLN A 165 -25.65 22.21 -4.46
N THR A 166 -24.95 21.85 -3.38
CA THR A 166 -23.55 22.24 -3.15
C THR A 166 -22.58 21.06 -3.29
N ALA A 167 -23.09 19.82 -3.41
CA ALA A 167 -22.28 18.63 -3.54
C ALA A 167 -21.43 18.69 -4.81
N TRP A 168 -20.14 18.46 -4.65
CA TRP A 168 -19.27 18.27 -5.81
C TRP A 168 -19.63 16.97 -6.52
N ALA A 169 -19.76 17.04 -7.83
CA ALA A 169 -19.93 15.84 -8.64
C ALA A 169 -18.70 14.95 -8.46
N ILE A 170 -18.94 13.73 -8.02
CA ILE A 170 -17.92 12.69 -8.10
C ILE A 170 -17.93 12.22 -9.54
N PRO A 171 -16.82 12.34 -10.28
CA PRO A 171 -16.75 11.84 -11.65
C PRO A 171 -17.21 10.38 -11.67
N GLU A 172 -18.02 10.04 -12.65
CA GLU A 172 -18.33 8.64 -12.86
C GLU A 172 -17.02 7.88 -13.09
N SER A 173 -16.86 6.78 -12.39
CA SER A 173 -15.76 5.87 -12.73
C SER A 173 -15.88 5.56 -14.21
N PRO A 174 -14.79 5.63 -14.99
CA PRO A 174 -14.85 5.22 -16.38
C PRO A 174 -15.61 3.89 -16.44
N PRO A 175 -16.51 3.68 -17.40
CA PRO A 175 -17.32 2.48 -17.47
C PRO A 175 -16.43 1.28 -17.24
N SER A 176 -16.82 0.43 -16.30
CA SER A 176 -16.06 -0.77 -15.95
C SER A 176 -15.72 -1.46 -17.26
N ARG A 177 -14.43 -1.44 -17.63
CA ARG A 177 -13.98 -2.05 -18.87
C ARG A 177 -14.48 -3.49 -18.83
N VAL A 178 -15.15 -3.89 -19.91
CA VAL A 178 -15.63 -5.28 -20.02
C VAL A 178 -14.41 -6.18 -19.85
N ARG A 179 -14.39 -6.94 -18.78
CA ARG A 179 -13.31 -7.87 -18.50
C ARG A 179 -13.42 -9.07 -19.42
N MET A 180 -12.28 -9.57 -19.82
CA MET A 180 -12.20 -10.85 -20.49
C MET A 180 -12.68 -11.95 -19.53
N PRO A 181 -13.43 -12.99 -19.99
CA PRO A 181 -13.82 -14.10 -19.13
C PRO A 181 -12.62 -14.70 -18.40
N ALA A 182 -12.80 -15.00 -17.11
CA ALA A 182 -11.68 -15.42 -16.25
C ALA A 182 -11.03 -16.74 -16.70
N ASP A 183 -11.81 -17.61 -17.32
CA ASP A 183 -11.39 -18.91 -17.86
C ASP A 183 -10.85 -18.84 -19.30
N ALA A 184 -10.94 -17.68 -19.95
CA ALA A 184 -10.43 -17.50 -21.29
C ALA A 184 -8.88 -17.65 -21.32
N LYS A 185 -8.41 -18.28 -22.37
CA LYS A 185 -6.97 -18.46 -22.68
C LYS A 185 -6.65 -17.68 -23.95
N PRO A 186 -6.58 -16.34 -23.85
CA PRO A 186 -6.41 -15.51 -25.05
C PRO A 186 -5.04 -15.68 -25.67
N GLU A 187 -5.01 -15.54 -26.99
CA GLU A 187 -3.81 -15.38 -27.79
C GLU A 187 -3.85 -14.02 -28.50
N PHE A 188 -2.74 -13.63 -29.13
CA PHE A 188 -2.78 -12.45 -29.98
C PHE A 188 -3.36 -12.80 -31.36
N ALA A 189 -4.50 -12.23 -31.70
CA ALA A 189 -5.04 -12.29 -33.07
C ALA A 189 -4.07 -11.61 -34.06
N VAL A 190 -3.49 -10.48 -33.64
CA VAL A 190 -2.49 -9.71 -34.36
C VAL A 190 -1.47 -9.19 -33.36
N ALA A 191 -0.19 -9.33 -33.68
CA ALA A 191 0.89 -8.72 -32.92
C ALA A 191 1.97 -8.17 -33.84
N THR A 192 2.42 -6.96 -33.56
CA THR A 192 3.60 -6.34 -34.17
C THR A 192 4.76 -6.33 -33.19
N ILE A 193 5.95 -6.63 -33.67
CA ILE A 193 7.20 -6.59 -32.93
C ILE A 193 8.18 -5.75 -33.73
N LYS A 194 8.78 -4.74 -33.12
CA LYS A 194 9.82 -3.92 -33.76
C LYS A 194 10.94 -3.62 -32.77
N PRO A 195 12.18 -3.45 -33.23
CA PRO A 195 13.25 -2.93 -32.40
C PRO A 195 12.87 -1.58 -31.80
N SER A 196 13.17 -1.37 -30.54
CA SER A 196 12.94 -0.08 -29.88
C SER A 196 13.96 0.96 -30.35
N ARG A 197 13.57 2.23 -30.32
CA ARG A 197 14.49 3.33 -30.59
C ARG A 197 15.57 3.41 -29.52
N PRO A 198 16.83 3.73 -29.90
CA PRO A 198 17.94 3.78 -28.92
C PRO A 198 17.72 4.81 -27.81
N ASP A 199 16.99 5.89 -28.08
CA ASP A 199 16.69 6.99 -27.17
C ASP A 199 15.35 6.82 -26.44
N ALA A 200 14.69 5.68 -26.61
CA ALA A 200 13.41 5.44 -25.96
C ALA A 200 13.55 5.43 -24.43
N PRO A 201 12.64 6.09 -23.71
CA PRO A 201 12.67 6.05 -22.24
C PRO A 201 12.52 4.62 -21.75
N ARG A 202 12.92 4.39 -20.48
CA ARG A 202 12.78 3.08 -19.86
C ARG A 202 11.34 2.60 -19.98
N GLY A 203 11.19 1.39 -20.48
CA GLY A 203 9.92 0.84 -20.87
C GLY A 203 9.33 -0.12 -19.83
N GLY A 204 8.28 -0.78 -20.25
CA GLY A 204 7.53 -1.74 -19.45
C GLY A 204 6.39 -2.34 -20.27
N TYR A 205 5.34 -2.77 -19.59
CA TYR A 205 4.12 -3.23 -20.26
C TYR A 205 2.93 -2.33 -19.89
N GLY A 206 1.93 -2.35 -20.76
CA GLY A 206 0.66 -1.66 -20.53
C GLY A 206 -0.49 -2.39 -21.20
N ILE A 207 -1.69 -2.11 -20.70
CA ILE A 207 -2.94 -2.52 -21.32
C ILE A 207 -3.68 -1.23 -21.64
N ARG A 208 -3.98 -1.00 -22.93
CA ARG A 208 -4.74 0.15 -23.42
C ARG A 208 -5.99 -0.32 -24.15
N GLY A 209 -7.14 -0.22 -23.49
CA GLY A 209 -8.33 -0.90 -23.97
C GLY A 209 -8.10 -2.41 -23.94
N ASN A 210 -8.20 -3.05 -25.12
CA ASN A 210 -7.92 -4.47 -25.27
C ASN A 210 -6.48 -4.74 -25.70
N ASP A 211 -5.73 -3.73 -26.16
CA ASP A 211 -4.37 -3.94 -26.69
C ASP A 211 -3.37 -4.09 -25.54
N VAL A 212 -2.55 -5.12 -25.63
CA VAL A 212 -1.41 -5.36 -24.75
C VAL A 212 -0.15 -4.81 -25.42
N THR A 213 0.59 -3.99 -24.71
CA THR A 213 1.81 -3.37 -25.22
C THR A 213 3.00 -3.66 -24.34
N THR A 214 4.15 -3.88 -24.94
CA THR A 214 5.44 -3.73 -24.27
C THR A 214 6.26 -2.66 -24.99
N THR A 215 6.99 -1.84 -24.24
CA THR A 215 7.78 -0.75 -24.82
C THR A 215 9.19 -0.80 -24.26
N ASN A 216 10.19 -0.74 -25.12
CA ASN A 216 11.62 -0.67 -24.77
C ASN A 216 12.04 -1.74 -23.74
N VAL A 217 11.64 -3.00 -23.96
CA VAL A 217 11.95 -4.13 -23.10
C VAL A 217 12.85 -5.16 -23.79
N THR A 218 13.69 -5.84 -23.04
CA THR A 218 14.49 -6.95 -23.54
C THR A 218 13.66 -8.24 -23.59
N VAL A 219 14.09 -9.21 -24.42
CA VAL A 219 13.40 -10.51 -24.48
C VAL A 219 13.52 -11.26 -23.15
N ASN A 220 14.66 -11.16 -22.47
CA ASN A 220 14.83 -11.72 -21.13
C ASN A 220 13.85 -11.11 -20.13
N TRP A 221 13.58 -9.80 -20.23
CA TRP A 221 12.55 -9.15 -19.41
C TRP A 221 11.14 -9.72 -19.71
N MET A 222 10.81 -9.95 -20.99
CA MET A 222 9.53 -10.57 -21.36
C MET A 222 9.40 -12.00 -20.82
N ILE A 223 10.48 -12.80 -20.86
CA ILE A 223 10.51 -14.15 -20.27
C ILE A 223 10.26 -14.08 -18.77
N LYS A 224 10.99 -13.20 -18.05
CA LYS A 224 10.79 -13.03 -16.60
C LYS A 224 9.34 -12.68 -16.25
N LEU A 225 8.75 -11.75 -16.98
CA LEU A 225 7.36 -11.33 -16.79
C LEU A 225 6.38 -12.47 -17.06
N ALA A 226 6.53 -13.12 -18.21
CA ALA A 226 5.60 -14.14 -18.70
C ALA A 226 5.60 -15.40 -17.84
N TYR A 227 6.77 -15.83 -17.38
CA TYR A 227 6.93 -17.09 -16.63
C TYR A 227 7.05 -16.89 -15.12
N ASN A 228 7.03 -15.64 -14.62
CA ASN A 228 7.21 -15.31 -13.20
C ASN A 228 8.52 -15.84 -12.61
N VAL A 229 9.59 -15.80 -13.36
CA VAL A 229 10.92 -16.25 -12.93
C VAL A 229 11.86 -15.08 -12.70
N HIS A 230 12.80 -15.24 -11.77
CA HIS A 230 13.89 -14.31 -11.57
C HIS A 230 14.99 -14.53 -12.63
N ALA A 231 15.82 -13.51 -12.88
CA ALA A 231 16.94 -13.64 -13.82
C ALA A 231 17.85 -14.83 -13.51
N ASN A 232 18.13 -15.09 -12.23
CA ASN A 232 18.95 -16.21 -11.78
C ASN A 232 18.30 -17.59 -12.00
N GLN A 233 17.02 -17.63 -12.39
CA GLN A 233 16.29 -18.85 -12.75
C GLN A 233 16.23 -19.05 -14.26
N ILE A 234 16.96 -18.27 -15.04
CA ILE A 234 17.06 -18.43 -16.51
C ILE A 234 18.51 -18.75 -16.81
N SER A 235 18.73 -19.80 -17.57
CA SER A 235 20.06 -20.19 -18.05
C SER A 235 20.03 -20.55 -19.54
N GLY A 236 21.19 -20.40 -20.19
CA GLY A 236 21.27 -20.59 -21.65
C GLY A 236 20.76 -19.38 -22.45
N GLY A 237 20.71 -19.56 -23.74
CA GLY A 237 20.32 -18.55 -24.71
C GLY A 237 21.45 -17.57 -25.08
N PRO A 238 21.25 -16.81 -26.17
CA PRO A 238 22.25 -15.89 -26.72
C PRO A 238 22.24 -14.57 -25.96
N SER A 239 23.37 -13.83 -25.99
CA SER A 239 23.55 -12.57 -25.26
C SER A 239 22.61 -11.43 -25.67
N TRP A 240 22.05 -11.45 -26.90
CA TRP A 240 21.11 -10.44 -27.35
C TRP A 240 19.80 -10.42 -26.54
N LEU A 241 19.48 -11.49 -25.80
CA LEU A 241 18.31 -11.52 -24.92
C LEU A 241 18.30 -10.39 -23.89
N ASP A 242 19.47 -9.95 -23.44
CA ASP A 242 19.61 -8.90 -22.43
C ASP A 242 19.94 -7.52 -23.03
N SER A 243 20.39 -7.48 -24.28
CA SER A 243 20.84 -6.23 -24.90
C SER A 243 19.85 -5.64 -25.88
N GLU A 244 19.22 -6.47 -26.71
CA GLU A 244 18.27 -5.99 -27.71
C GLU A 244 16.89 -5.73 -27.09
N ARG A 245 16.30 -4.60 -27.49
CA ARG A 245 15.03 -4.14 -26.95
C ARG A 245 13.98 -4.06 -28.03
N TYR A 246 12.77 -4.41 -27.63
CA TYR A 246 11.63 -4.48 -28.55
C TYR A 246 10.42 -3.75 -27.99
N ASP A 247 9.68 -3.13 -28.91
CA ASP A 247 8.31 -2.66 -28.70
C ASP A 247 7.38 -3.70 -29.29
N THR A 248 6.36 -4.10 -28.54
CA THR A 248 5.30 -4.97 -29.04
C THR A 248 3.94 -4.31 -28.86
N VAL A 249 3.06 -4.51 -29.81
CA VAL A 249 1.64 -4.16 -29.69
C VAL A 249 0.86 -5.36 -30.19
N GLY A 250 -0.01 -5.88 -29.35
CA GLY A 250 -0.82 -7.05 -29.71
C GLY A 250 -2.26 -6.90 -29.26
N ARG A 251 -3.16 -7.29 -30.16
CA ARG A 251 -4.60 -7.33 -29.89
C ARG A 251 -5.00 -8.77 -29.62
N PRO A 252 -5.67 -9.07 -28.48
CA PRO A 252 -6.18 -10.39 -28.19
C PRO A 252 -7.28 -10.81 -29.21
N ASP A 253 -7.41 -12.13 -29.38
CA ASP A 253 -8.48 -12.77 -30.11
C ASP A 253 -9.80 -12.81 -29.36
N THR A 254 -9.74 -12.65 -28.05
CA THR A 254 -10.88 -12.69 -27.13
C THR A 254 -11.27 -11.26 -26.71
N PRO A 255 -12.57 -10.89 -26.77
CA PRO A 255 -13.03 -9.57 -26.36
C PRO A 255 -12.88 -9.35 -24.86
N GLY A 256 -12.60 -8.10 -24.49
CA GLY A 256 -12.47 -7.64 -23.10
C GLY A 256 -11.05 -7.32 -22.68
N GLU A 257 -10.93 -6.63 -21.55
CA GLU A 257 -9.64 -6.30 -20.98
C GLU A 257 -9.02 -7.55 -20.32
N PRO A 258 -7.83 -8.00 -20.75
CA PRO A 258 -7.20 -9.17 -20.18
C PRO A 258 -6.71 -8.91 -18.75
N SER A 259 -6.82 -9.91 -17.88
CA SER A 259 -6.14 -9.90 -16.59
C SER A 259 -4.62 -9.97 -16.79
N ARG A 260 -3.87 -9.66 -15.72
CA ARG A 260 -2.40 -9.78 -15.77
C ARG A 260 -1.95 -11.20 -16.11
N ASP A 261 -2.64 -12.22 -15.64
CA ASP A 261 -2.28 -13.59 -15.92
C ASP A 261 -2.63 -13.99 -17.36
N GLN A 262 -3.75 -13.52 -17.88
CA GLN A 262 -4.10 -13.66 -19.30
C GLN A 262 -3.08 -12.96 -20.21
N MET A 263 -2.67 -11.72 -19.85
CA MET A 263 -1.60 -11.02 -20.55
C MET A 263 -0.29 -11.84 -20.56
N LYS A 264 0.08 -12.47 -19.45
CA LYS A 264 1.27 -13.34 -19.39
C LYS A 264 1.13 -14.55 -20.32
N LEU A 265 -0.04 -15.17 -20.39
CA LEU A 265 -0.30 -16.28 -21.33
C LEU A 265 -0.09 -15.82 -22.78
N MET A 266 -0.62 -14.65 -23.15
CA MET A 266 -0.43 -14.07 -24.49
C MET A 266 1.04 -13.81 -24.79
N ILE A 267 1.81 -13.26 -23.83
CA ILE A 267 3.25 -13.02 -24.01
C ILE A 267 4.01 -14.35 -24.14
N ARG A 268 3.63 -15.40 -23.37
CA ARG A 268 4.23 -16.75 -23.56
C ARG A 268 4.05 -17.26 -24.98
N LYS A 269 2.84 -17.15 -25.49
CA LYS A 269 2.52 -17.56 -26.86
C LYS A 269 3.33 -16.76 -27.89
N LEU A 270 3.42 -15.43 -27.69
CA LEU A 270 4.25 -14.56 -28.53
C LEU A 270 5.73 -15.00 -28.56
N LEU A 271 6.29 -15.33 -27.37
CA LEU A 271 7.68 -15.81 -27.27
C LEU A 271 7.88 -17.13 -28.00
N VAL A 272 6.93 -18.03 -27.91
CA VAL A 272 6.98 -19.32 -28.62
C VAL A 272 6.84 -19.12 -30.13
N ASP A 273 5.85 -18.36 -30.58
CA ASP A 273 5.50 -18.25 -31.99
C ASP A 273 6.48 -17.35 -32.79
N ARG A 274 6.88 -16.23 -32.18
CA ARG A 274 7.63 -15.19 -32.90
C ARG A 274 9.13 -15.21 -32.59
N PHE A 275 9.52 -15.72 -31.42
CA PHE A 275 10.92 -15.86 -31.03
C PHE A 275 11.37 -17.33 -31.00
N GLN A 276 10.49 -18.28 -31.35
CA GLN A 276 10.76 -19.71 -31.37
C GLN A 276 11.32 -20.23 -30.05
N LEU A 277 10.85 -19.69 -28.93
CA LEU A 277 11.32 -20.06 -27.60
C LEU A 277 11.00 -21.52 -27.30
N LYS A 278 12.04 -22.34 -27.10
CA LYS A 278 11.98 -23.70 -26.55
C LYS A 278 12.83 -23.75 -25.31
N PHE A 279 12.35 -24.40 -24.29
CA PHE A 279 13.07 -24.57 -23.03
C PHE A 279 12.60 -25.81 -22.30
N HIS A 280 13.43 -26.29 -21.41
CA HIS A 280 13.06 -27.27 -20.40
C HIS A 280 13.28 -26.73 -19.00
N THR A 281 12.78 -27.43 -18.00
CA THR A 281 12.90 -27.02 -16.59
C THR A 281 13.79 -28.01 -15.85
N GLU A 282 14.78 -27.49 -15.13
CA GLU A 282 15.64 -28.26 -14.22
C GLU A 282 15.42 -27.79 -12.78
N LYS A 283 15.57 -28.72 -11.85
CA LYS A 283 15.61 -28.37 -10.41
C LYS A 283 17.06 -28.06 -10.01
N LYS A 284 17.28 -26.80 -9.53
CA LYS A 284 18.62 -26.40 -9.04
C LYS A 284 18.50 -25.75 -7.67
N GLU A 285 19.49 -26.01 -6.82
CA GLU A 285 19.64 -25.30 -5.57
C GLU A 285 20.23 -23.91 -5.83
N LEU A 286 19.43 -22.86 -5.57
CA LEU A 286 19.85 -21.46 -5.74
C LEU A 286 19.77 -20.70 -4.42
N PRO A 287 20.59 -19.64 -4.27
CA PRO A 287 20.35 -18.62 -3.26
C PRO A 287 19.01 -17.93 -3.52
N VAL A 288 18.15 -17.88 -2.50
CA VAL A 288 16.81 -17.31 -2.57
C VAL A 288 16.52 -16.46 -1.31
N TYR A 289 15.45 -15.69 -1.35
CA TYR A 289 14.81 -15.19 -0.16
C TYR A 289 13.55 -16.02 0.14
N ALA A 290 13.53 -16.71 1.27
CA ALA A 290 12.32 -17.33 1.78
C ALA A 290 11.48 -16.27 2.48
N MET A 291 10.26 -16.07 2.01
CA MET A 291 9.26 -15.22 2.67
C MET A 291 8.51 -16.08 3.69
N VAL A 292 8.66 -15.77 4.96
CA VAL A 292 8.08 -16.51 6.09
C VAL A 292 7.31 -15.58 7.01
N VAL A 293 6.45 -16.12 7.87
CA VAL A 293 5.79 -15.36 8.92
C VAL A 293 6.80 -15.00 10.00
N ALA A 294 6.86 -13.72 10.41
CA ALA A 294 7.72 -13.25 11.48
C ALA A 294 7.22 -13.74 12.86
N ARG A 295 8.08 -13.69 13.87
CA ARG A 295 7.79 -14.20 15.23
C ARG A 295 6.48 -13.65 15.84
N ASN A 296 6.14 -12.40 15.53
CA ASN A 296 4.97 -11.71 16.07
C ASN A 296 3.69 -11.92 15.24
N GLY A 297 3.72 -12.83 14.26
CA GLY A 297 2.61 -13.08 13.36
C GLY A 297 2.42 -12.04 12.26
N PRO A 298 1.56 -12.35 11.25
CA PRO A 298 1.31 -11.45 10.14
C PRO A 298 0.49 -10.24 10.59
N LYS A 299 0.80 -9.08 9.99
CA LYS A 299 0.09 -7.79 10.20
C LYS A 299 -0.66 -7.38 8.92
N LEU A 300 -1.12 -8.35 8.17
CA LEU A 300 -1.81 -8.15 6.89
C LEU A 300 -3.32 -8.05 7.12
N ALA A 301 -3.95 -7.06 6.50
CA ALA A 301 -5.40 -6.98 6.46
C ALA A 301 -5.94 -7.90 5.36
N VAL A 302 -6.88 -8.80 5.70
CA VAL A 302 -7.60 -9.57 4.70
C VAL A 302 -8.38 -8.60 3.82
N SER A 303 -8.25 -8.75 2.50
CA SER A 303 -8.95 -7.87 1.56
C SER A 303 -10.46 -8.03 1.68
N ALA A 304 -11.14 -6.90 1.73
CA ALA A 304 -12.61 -6.84 1.65
C ALA A 304 -13.12 -6.67 0.21
N ALA A 305 -12.21 -6.67 -0.77
CA ALA A 305 -12.59 -6.57 -2.17
C ALA A 305 -13.32 -7.83 -2.64
N ASP A 306 -14.13 -7.65 -3.69
CA ASP A 306 -14.72 -8.78 -4.40
C ASP A 306 -13.63 -9.82 -4.74
N PRO A 307 -13.82 -11.11 -4.43
CA PRO A 307 -12.87 -12.16 -4.77
C PRO A 307 -12.49 -12.18 -6.26
N ASP A 308 -13.42 -11.76 -7.13
CA ASP A 308 -13.20 -11.69 -8.57
C ASP A 308 -12.52 -10.37 -9.02
N ALA A 309 -12.34 -9.40 -8.10
CA ALA A 309 -11.60 -8.20 -8.40
C ALA A 309 -10.14 -8.55 -8.73
N PHE A 310 -9.56 -7.85 -9.73
CA PHE A 310 -8.17 -8.08 -10.10
C PHE A 310 -7.24 -7.82 -8.94
N PRO A 311 -6.32 -8.76 -8.64
CA PRO A 311 -5.26 -8.51 -7.71
C PRO A 311 -4.35 -7.41 -8.26
N GLY A 312 -4.00 -6.46 -7.41
CA GLY A 312 -3.13 -5.34 -7.77
C GLY A 312 -1.86 -5.34 -6.93
N ILE A 313 -0.72 -5.20 -7.60
CA ILE A 313 0.55 -4.81 -6.98
C ILE A 313 1.05 -3.59 -7.72
N GLY A 314 1.24 -2.51 -6.98
CA GLY A 314 1.76 -1.26 -7.49
C GLY A 314 3.00 -0.82 -6.71
N PHE A 315 3.87 -0.08 -7.41
CA PHE A 315 5.03 0.57 -6.80
C PHE A 315 4.87 2.08 -6.90
N GLY A 316 4.99 2.75 -5.76
CA GLY A 316 5.07 4.20 -5.68
C GLY A 316 6.51 4.64 -5.41
N ARG A 317 6.81 5.90 -5.77
CA ARG A 317 8.13 6.49 -5.55
C ARG A 317 7.97 7.87 -4.96
N GLU A 318 8.73 8.11 -3.93
CA GLU A 318 8.98 9.40 -3.31
C GLU A 318 10.51 9.58 -3.20
N PRO A 319 11.03 10.78 -3.04
CA PRO A 319 12.47 10.95 -2.80
C PRO A 319 12.96 10.07 -1.64
N GLY A 320 13.90 9.16 -1.90
CA GLY A 320 14.45 8.24 -0.90
C GLY A 320 13.52 7.13 -0.39
N VAL A 321 12.31 6.99 -0.92
CA VAL A 321 11.34 5.99 -0.45
C VAL A 321 10.69 5.26 -1.63
N ILE A 322 10.63 3.95 -1.53
CA ILE A 322 9.78 3.12 -2.40
C ILE A 322 8.59 2.62 -1.57
N SER A 323 7.41 2.69 -2.13
CA SER A 323 6.21 2.05 -1.56
C SER A 323 5.75 0.90 -2.44
N LEU A 324 5.41 -0.21 -1.81
CA LEU A 324 4.77 -1.38 -2.43
C LEU A 324 3.34 -1.45 -1.91
N VAL A 325 2.37 -1.34 -2.79
CA VAL A 325 0.94 -1.42 -2.46
C VAL A 325 0.36 -2.70 -3.01
N GLY A 326 -0.17 -3.54 -2.15
CA GLY A 326 -0.96 -4.72 -2.52
C GLY A 326 -2.45 -4.46 -2.32
N ARG A 327 -3.26 -4.83 -3.31
CA ARG A 327 -4.72 -4.82 -3.23
C ARG A 327 -5.24 -6.17 -3.69
N ASN A 328 -6.09 -6.79 -2.90
CA ASN A 328 -6.69 -8.11 -3.20
C ASN A 328 -5.65 -9.13 -3.71
N THR A 329 -4.44 -9.13 -3.14
CA THR A 329 -3.31 -9.90 -3.66
C THR A 329 -2.89 -11.01 -2.72
N GLY A 330 -2.59 -12.18 -3.29
CA GLY A 330 -1.96 -13.29 -2.55
C GLY A 330 -0.45 -13.11 -2.43
N LEU A 331 0.17 -13.82 -1.49
CA LEU A 331 1.59 -13.67 -1.20
C LEU A 331 2.50 -14.15 -2.34
N ASN A 332 2.05 -15.10 -3.16
CA ASN A 332 2.74 -15.44 -4.41
C ASN A 332 2.86 -14.22 -5.36
N GLY A 333 1.82 -13.38 -5.43
CA GLY A 333 1.87 -12.13 -6.18
C GLY A 333 2.88 -11.15 -5.60
N VAL A 334 2.97 -11.07 -4.27
CA VAL A 334 3.98 -10.25 -3.57
C VAL A 334 5.39 -10.76 -3.88
N ALA A 335 5.64 -12.07 -3.75
CA ALA A 335 6.93 -12.68 -4.07
C ALA A 335 7.37 -12.36 -5.51
N ASN A 336 6.45 -12.52 -6.48
CA ASN A 336 6.71 -12.19 -7.88
C ASN A 336 7.00 -10.70 -8.10
N GLY A 337 6.28 -9.80 -7.42
CA GLY A 337 6.54 -8.37 -7.47
C GLY A 337 7.92 -7.99 -6.94
N LEU A 338 8.31 -8.57 -5.81
CA LEU A 338 9.61 -8.35 -5.17
C LEU A 338 10.77 -8.85 -6.03
N GLN A 339 10.73 -10.11 -6.48
CA GLN A 339 11.81 -10.69 -7.26
C GLN A 339 11.96 -10.05 -8.65
N SER A 340 10.89 -9.53 -9.21
CA SER A 340 10.92 -8.91 -10.55
C SER A 340 11.43 -7.49 -10.56
N ASN A 341 11.30 -6.74 -9.42
CA ASN A 341 11.52 -5.30 -9.41
C ASN A 341 12.48 -4.82 -8.31
N ILE A 342 12.59 -5.53 -7.19
CA ILE A 342 13.26 -5.03 -5.99
C ILE A 342 14.49 -5.87 -5.63
N LEU A 343 14.33 -7.19 -5.57
CA LEU A 343 15.33 -8.08 -4.98
C LEU A 343 16.24 -8.72 -6.05
N ASP A 344 17.46 -9.03 -5.64
CA ASP A 344 18.52 -9.60 -6.47
C ASP A 344 18.47 -11.14 -6.55
N LYS A 345 17.52 -11.77 -5.86
CA LYS A 345 17.33 -13.23 -5.80
C LYS A 345 15.87 -13.60 -5.94
N PRO A 346 15.59 -14.85 -6.36
CA PRO A 346 14.23 -15.39 -6.34
C PRO A 346 13.62 -15.29 -4.94
N VAL A 347 12.30 -15.09 -4.89
CA VAL A 347 11.54 -15.09 -3.63
C VAL A 347 10.63 -16.31 -3.61
N VAL A 348 10.75 -17.12 -2.57
CA VAL A 348 9.92 -18.32 -2.35
C VAL A 348 8.96 -18.05 -1.21
N ASP A 349 7.66 -18.15 -1.49
CA ASP A 349 6.64 -18.03 -0.45
C ASP A 349 6.59 -19.32 0.39
N GLN A 350 6.96 -19.21 1.65
CA GLN A 350 6.92 -20.25 2.68
C GLN A 350 6.09 -19.81 3.88
N THR A 351 5.18 -18.83 3.70
CA THR A 351 4.34 -18.33 4.79
C THR A 351 3.22 -19.27 5.17
N GLY A 352 2.77 -20.12 4.25
CA GLY A 352 1.58 -20.95 4.41
C GLY A 352 0.26 -20.16 4.41
N LEU A 353 0.29 -18.86 4.13
CA LEU A 353 -0.89 -18.00 4.09
C LEU A 353 -1.53 -18.03 2.71
N THR A 354 -2.78 -18.46 2.62
CA THR A 354 -3.52 -18.61 1.35
C THR A 354 -4.52 -17.46 1.06
N GLY A 355 -4.61 -16.48 1.97
CA GLY A 355 -5.54 -15.35 1.86
C GLY A 355 -5.15 -14.34 0.78
N ARG A 356 -6.09 -13.44 0.50
CA ARG A 356 -5.85 -12.22 -0.28
C ARG A 356 -5.81 -11.03 0.68
N TYR A 357 -4.87 -10.13 0.47
CA TYR A 357 -4.53 -9.09 1.43
C TYR A 357 -4.46 -7.72 0.78
N ASP A 358 -4.81 -6.70 1.57
CA ASP A 358 -4.57 -5.29 1.28
C ASP A 358 -3.49 -4.80 2.23
N PHE A 359 -2.44 -4.19 1.68
CA PHE A 359 -1.34 -3.67 2.48
C PHE A 359 -0.59 -2.55 1.75
N GLN A 360 0.12 -1.76 2.51
CA GLN A 360 1.16 -0.87 2.02
C GLN A 360 2.44 -1.12 2.80
N LEU A 361 3.55 -1.20 2.07
CA LEU A 361 4.90 -1.29 2.60
C LEU A 361 5.69 -0.08 2.13
N ARG A 362 6.38 0.62 3.03
CA ARG A 362 7.29 1.73 2.70
C ARG A 362 8.67 1.40 3.21
N PHE A 363 9.68 1.59 2.37
CA PHE A 363 11.07 1.29 2.73
C PHE A 363 12.04 2.24 2.02
N ALA A 364 13.22 2.44 2.63
CA ALA A 364 14.34 3.10 2.00
C ALA A 364 15.09 2.09 1.12
N PRO A 365 15.17 2.31 -0.20
CA PRO A 365 15.89 1.41 -1.10
C PRO A 365 17.39 1.58 -0.96
N ASP A 366 18.14 0.48 -1.16
CA ASP A 366 19.58 0.54 -1.38
C ASP A 366 19.94 1.01 -2.80
N ALA A 367 21.23 1.20 -3.07
CA ALA A 367 21.71 1.68 -4.37
C ALA A 367 21.31 0.74 -5.54
N THR A 368 21.29 -0.58 -5.31
CA THR A 368 20.92 -1.59 -6.32
C THR A 368 19.42 -1.51 -6.63
N GLN A 369 18.61 -1.39 -5.60
CA GLN A 369 17.17 -1.24 -5.71
C GLN A 369 16.79 0.08 -6.40
N LEU A 370 17.50 1.18 -6.07
CA LEU A 370 17.33 2.48 -6.74
C LEU A 370 17.63 2.41 -8.24
N ALA A 371 18.68 1.71 -8.64
CA ALA A 371 19.03 1.54 -10.05
C ALA A 371 17.88 0.89 -10.84
N ASN A 372 17.15 -0.05 -10.24
CA ASN A 372 15.99 -0.70 -10.85
C ASN A 372 14.82 0.27 -11.06
N PHE A 373 14.76 1.37 -10.29
CA PHE A 373 13.71 2.40 -10.37
C PHE A 373 14.16 3.71 -11.03
N GLY A 374 15.32 3.74 -11.71
CA GLY A 374 15.81 4.90 -12.48
C GLY A 374 16.54 5.96 -11.66
N GLY A 375 17.21 5.56 -10.59
CA GLY A 375 18.32 6.32 -10.00
C GLY A 375 17.98 7.67 -9.39
N VAL A 376 16.85 7.84 -8.71
CA VAL A 376 16.61 9.07 -7.93
C VAL A 376 17.35 8.93 -6.59
N GLU A 377 18.47 9.63 -6.47
CA GLU A 377 19.24 9.67 -5.22
C GLU A 377 18.36 10.19 -4.07
N ALA A 378 18.42 9.48 -2.95
CA ALA A 378 17.92 9.99 -1.69
C ALA A 378 18.77 11.21 -1.32
N ASN A 379 18.13 12.35 -1.11
CA ASN A 379 18.80 13.46 -0.42
C ASN A 379 19.09 12.97 1.01
N SER A 380 20.32 12.59 1.28
CA SER A 380 20.78 11.95 2.52
C SER A 380 20.65 12.83 3.79
N ALA A 381 19.95 13.96 3.68
CA ALA A 381 19.68 14.88 4.78
C ALA A 381 18.34 14.62 5.50
N ASP A 382 17.48 13.73 4.99
CA ASP A 382 16.17 13.45 5.59
C ASP A 382 16.30 12.38 6.68
N LEU A 383 16.38 12.82 7.94
CA LEU A 383 16.50 11.98 9.13
C LEU A 383 15.27 11.09 9.43
N ASN A 384 14.23 11.11 8.58
CA ASN A 384 12.99 10.35 8.75
C ASN A 384 12.72 9.32 7.65
N LEU A 385 13.75 8.78 7.03
CA LEU A 385 13.55 7.69 6.06
C LEU A 385 13.01 6.42 6.75
N PRO A 386 12.11 5.67 6.09
CA PRO A 386 11.69 4.39 6.59
C PRO A 386 12.88 3.41 6.62
N PRO A 387 12.78 2.29 7.35
CA PRO A 387 13.83 1.28 7.37
C PRO A 387 14.03 0.64 5.97
N ASP A 388 15.13 -0.12 5.82
CA ASP A 388 15.35 -0.96 4.64
C ASP A 388 14.21 -1.98 4.44
N ILE A 389 14.14 -2.60 3.25
CA ILE A 389 13.05 -3.50 2.89
C ILE A 389 12.91 -4.70 3.83
N PHE A 390 14.00 -5.27 4.33
CA PHE A 390 13.94 -6.47 5.19
C PHE A 390 13.34 -6.11 6.55
N THR A 391 13.79 -5.02 7.13
CA THR A 391 13.26 -4.47 8.38
C THR A 391 11.81 -3.99 8.22
N ALA A 392 11.50 -3.31 7.12
CA ALA A 392 10.16 -2.83 6.81
C ALA A 392 9.15 -3.99 6.69
N PHE A 393 9.56 -5.08 6.02
CA PHE A 393 8.74 -6.28 5.86
C PHE A 393 8.33 -6.87 7.22
N GLU A 394 9.27 -6.95 8.15
CA GLU A 394 9.01 -7.48 9.49
C GLU A 394 8.17 -6.52 10.34
N GLN A 395 8.50 -5.25 10.33
CA GLN A 395 7.81 -4.24 11.15
C GLN A 395 6.40 -3.95 10.68
N GLN A 396 6.19 -3.81 9.36
CA GLN A 396 4.93 -3.34 8.80
C GLN A 396 3.99 -4.46 8.40
N LEU A 397 4.51 -5.59 7.89
CA LEU A 397 3.70 -6.70 7.41
C LEU A 397 3.70 -7.93 8.34
N GLY A 398 4.61 -7.98 9.32
CA GLY A 398 4.79 -9.16 10.17
C GLY A 398 5.26 -10.38 9.38
N LEU A 399 5.94 -10.15 8.27
CA LEU A 399 6.57 -11.16 7.42
C LEU A 399 8.09 -10.92 7.41
N LYS A 400 8.86 -11.95 7.11
CA LYS A 400 10.32 -11.86 7.06
C LYS A 400 10.86 -12.44 5.76
N LEU A 401 11.83 -11.75 5.18
CA LEU A 401 12.61 -12.21 4.04
C LEU A 401 13.94 -12.78 4.57
N GLN A 402 14.11 -14.11 4.49
CA GLN A 402 15.31 -14.81 4.96
C GLN A 402 16.16 -15.25 3.78
N ALA A 403 17.41 -14.80 3.73
CA ALA A 403 18.37 -15.31 2.78
C ALA A 403 18.70 -16.78 3.10
N THR A 404 18.49 -17.67 2.14
CA THR A 404 18.71 -19.12 2.28
C THR A 404 19.02 -19.72 0.91
N LYS A 405 19.15 -21.04 0.88
CA LYS A 405 19.17 -21.81 -0.35
C LYS A 405 17.91 -22.66 -0.45
N ALA A 406 17.38 -22.79 -1.65
CA ALA A 406 16.24 -23.66 -1.92
C ALA A 406 16.36 -24.29 -3.32
N VAL A 407 15.78 -25.46 -3.46
CA VAL A 407 15.61 -26.10 -4.76
C VAL A 407 14.45 -25.40 -5.47
N VAL A 408 14.76 -24.77 -6.58
CA VAL A 408 13.79 -24.03 -7.41
C VAL A 408 13.85 -24.50 -8.86
N ASP A 409 12.78 -24.23 -9.59
CA ASP A 409 12.73 -24.46 -11.02
C ASP A 409 13.60 -23.44 -11.75
N VAL A 410 14.48 -23.93 -12.61
CA VAL A 410 15.33 -23.12 -13.50
C VAL A 410 14.92 -23.41 -14.94
N MET A 411 14.60 -22.38 -15.68
CA MET A 411 14.32 -22.43 -17.11
C MET A 411 15.65 -22.50 -17.87
N VAL A 412 15.86 -23.57 -18.60
CA VAL A 412 17.02 -23.74 -19.49
C VAL A 412 16.54 -23.51 -20.91
N ILE A 413 17.03 -22.46 -21.54
CA ILE A 413 16.66 -22.11 -22.93
C ILE A 413 17.42 -23.05 -23.89
N ASP A 414 16.66 -23.88 -24.60
CA ASP A 414 17.18 -24.80 -25.59
C ASP A 414 17.36 -24.14 -26.97
N MET A 415 16.40 -23.25 -27.29
CA MET A 415 16.37 -22.53 -28.56
C MET A 415 15.60 -21.20 -28.40
N ILE A 416 16.13 -20.18 -29.02
CA ILE A 416 15.41 -18.89 -29.20
C ILE A 416 16.02 -18.16 -30.39
N GLU A 417 15.16 -17.54 -31.20
CA GLU A 417 15.54 -16.82 -32.41
C GLU A 417 15.06 -15.38 -32.36
N LYS A 418 15.72 -14.47 -33.10
CA LYS A 418 15.23 -13.12 -33.29
C LYS A 418 13.93 -13.15 -34.10
N PRO A 419 12.97 -12.27 -33.80
CA PRO A 419 11.70 -12.27 -34.53
C PRO A 419 11.95 -11.89 -35.98
N SER A 420 11.25 -12.55 -36.88
CA SER A 420 11.18 -12.10 -38.28
C SER A 420 10.57 -10.69 -38.37
N ALA A 421 10.97 -9.89 -39.33
CA ALA A 421 10.32 -8.63 -39.63
C ALA A 421 8.81 -8.84 -39.86
N ASN A 422 8.00 -7.90 -39.38
CA ASN A 422 6.53 -7.92 -39.60
C ASN A 422 6.20 -7.56 -41.03
#